data_9ae716c12a7f9dac4ecd154709b96f88
#
_entry.id   9ae716c12a7f9dac4ecd154709b96f88
#
_cell.length_a   1.000
_cell.length_b   1.000
_cell.length_c   1.000
_cell.angle_alpha   90.00
_cell.angle_beta   90.00
_cell.angle_gamma   90.00
#
_symmetry.space_group_name_H-M   'P 1'
#
loop_
_entity.id
_entity.type
_entity.pdbx_description
1 polymer ?
#
loop_
_entity_poly.entity_id
_entity_poly.type
_entity_poly.pdbx_seq_one_letter_code
_entity_poly.pdbx_strand_id
1 'polypeptide(L)'
;MEVRQDRVKASLQKFADGVVEQAKANLARENKNVTGTLSQSIAYDLEVGPNSFFLRWKMDDTAPYWKFQDLGVQGKSSSTKAPNSPYRFGTGKSGMRGGLTRAINEWVRRRRFQFQSREEGSRGQFLSYDATAFLITRSIYNKGIRTTNFFSTPFKLKFQQLPTEIAEAFALDLSDFLRFTLQPKQEK
;
A
#
# COMPACT_ATOMS: atom_id res chain seq x y z
N MET A 1 0.62 37.72 -13.22
CA MET A 1 -0.66 37.11 -12.81
C MET A 1 -0.60 35.64 -13.18
N GLU A 2 -0.71 34.73 -12.22
CA GLU A 2 -0.60 33.29 -12.47
C GLU A 2 -1.97 32.67 -12.76
N VAL A 3 -2.00 31.66 -13.63
CA VAL A 3 -3.18 30.81 -13.84
C VAL A 3 -3.44 30.08 -12.54
N ARG A 4 -4.60 30.26 -11.94
CA ARG A 4 -5.02 29.45 -10.80
C ARG A 4 -5.27 28.03 -11.28
N GLN A 5 -4.52 27.10 -10.73
CA GLN A 5 -4.62 25.67 -11.07
C GLN A 5 -5.42 24.91 -10.01
N ASP A 6 -6.50 25.54 -9.51
CA ASP A 6 -7.30 25.03 -8.40
C ASP A 6 -8.04 23.73 -8.78
N ARG A 7 -8.53 23.65 -10.02
CA ARG A 7 -9.24 22.44 -10.51
C ARG A 7 -8.30 21.27 -10.73
N VAL A 8 -7.10 21.54 -11.27
CA VAL A 8 -6.06 20.52 -11.42
C VAL A 8 -5.66 19.98 -10.06
N LYS A 9 -5.45 20.85 -9.08
CA LYS A 9 -5.17 20.46 -7.69
C LYS A 9 -6.29 19.60 -7.12
N ALA A 10 -7.55 20.02 -7.30
CA ALA A 10 -8.73 19.27 -6.82
C ALA A 10 -8.83 17.88 -7.47
N SER A 11 -8.54 17.75 -8.77
CA SER A 11 -8.53 16.45 -9.47
C SER A 11 -7.45 15.52 -8.91
N LEU A 12 -6.25 16.04 -8.63
CA LEU A 12 -5.17 15.27 -8.00
C LEU A 12 -5.51 14.83 -6.58
N GLN A 13 -6.13 15.71 -5.79
CA GLN A 13 -6.62 15.38 -4.43
C GLN A 13 -7.68 14.28 -4.48
N LYS A 14 -8.70 14.44 -5.33
CA LYS A 14 -9.75 13.44 -5.53
C LYS A 14 -9.18 12.07 -5.93
N PHE A 15 -8.20 12.06 -6.85
CA PHE A 15 -7.48 10.85 -7.22
C PHE A 15 -6.81 10.21 -6.02
N ALA A 16 -6.01 10.98 -5.28
CA ALA A 16 -5.22 10.47 -4.16
C ALA A 16 -6.11 9.99 -3.00
N ASP A 17 -7.14 10.76 -2.65
CA ASP A 17 -8.12 10.38 -1.62
C ASP A 17 -8.82 9.08 -1.98
N GLY A 18 -9.26 8.95 -3.23
CA GLY A 18 -9.91 7.74 -3.68
C GLY A 18 -9.00 6.51 -3.71
N VAL A 19 -7.68 6.67 -3.96
CA VAL A 19 -6.69 5.57 -3.83
C VAL A 19 -6.53 5.19 -2.35
N VAL A 20 -6.39 6.16 -1.45
CA VAL A 20 -6.25 5.95 0.00
C VAL A 20 -7.45 5.21 0.56
N GLU A 21 -8.65 5.68 0.27
CA GLU A 21 -9.89 5.09 0.74
C GLU A 21 -10.02 3.62 0.30
N GLN A 22 -9.84 3.37 -1.00
CA GLN A 22 -9.96 2.02 -1.54
C GLN A 22 -8.86 1.08 -1.03
N ALA A 23 -7.63 1.57 -0.86
CA ALA A 23 -6.53 0.78 -0.32
C ALA A 23 -6.80 0.38 1.15
N LYS A 24 -7.30 1.30 1.97
CA LYS A 24 -7.71 1.03 3.35
C LYS A 24 -8.86 0.01 3.42
N ALA A 25 -9.86 0.14 2.55
CA ALA A 25 -10.97 -0.80 2.46
C ALA A 25 -10.50 -2.21 2.05
N ASN A 26 -9.57 -2.30 1.09
CA ASN A 26 -8.98 -3.57 0.68
C ASN A 26 -8.20 -4.25 1.83
N LEU A 27 -7.40 -3.49 2.60
CA LEU A 27 -6.69 -4.03 3.78
C LEU A 27 -7.65 -4.53 4.86
N ALA A 28 -8.76 -3.82 5.09
CA ALA A 28 -9.77 -4.23 6.05
C ALA A 28 -10.45 -5.55 5.61
N ARG A 29 -10.82 -5.65 4.34
CA ARG A 29 -11.44 -6.85 3.76
C ARG A 29 -10.53 -8.08 3.83
N GLU A 30 -9.23 -7.92 3.64
CA GLU A 30 -8.25 -9.01 3.70
C GLU A 30 -7.83 -9.38 5.13
N ASN A 31 -8.41 -8.76 6.17
CA ASN A 31 -8.01 -8.95 7.58
C ASN A 31 -6.50 -8.79 7.83
N LYS A 32 -5.82 -7.95 7.03
CA LYS A 32 -4.38 -7.69 7.12
C LYS A 32 -4.02 -6.60 8.14
N ASN A 33 -4.99 -6.10 8.85
CA ASN A 33 -4.88 -4.92 9.72
C ASN A 33 -4.69 -5.32 11.20
N VAL A 34 -3.60 -6.04 11.52
CA VAL A 34 -3.38 -6.56 12.89
C VAL A 34 -3.11 -5.44 13.90
N THR A 35 -2.30 -4.45 13.53
CA THR A 35 -1.93 -3.30 14.38
C THR A 35 -2.53 -1.99 13.92
N GLY A 36 -3.13 -1.96 12.75
CA GLY A 36 -3.59 -0.72 12.12
C GLY A 36 -2.47 0.13 11.50
N THR A 37 -1.21 -0.14 11.80
CA THR A 37 -0.07 0.67 11.37
C THR A 37 -0.04 0.88 9.86
N LEU A 38 -0.18 -0.18 9.06
CA LEU A 38 -0.18 -0.06 7.61
C LEU A 38 -1.34 0.77 7.09
N SER A 39 -2.56 0.53 7.59
CA SER A 39 -3.73 1.31 7.18
C SER A 39 -3.62 2.79 7.56
N GLN A 40 -3.04 3.09 8.72
CA GLN A 40 -2.82 4.47 9.17
C GLN A 40 -1.70 5.16 8.37
N SER A 41 -0.69 4.42 7.90
CA SER A 41 0.41 4.96 7.11
C SER A 41 0.05 5.30 5.67
N ILE A 42 -1.10 4.81 5.17
CA ILE A 42 -1.55 5.16 3.81
C ILE A 42 -2.01 6.62 3.79
N ALA A 43 -1.10 7.49 3.40
CA ALA A 43 -1.31 8.91 3.25
C ALA A 43 -0.47 9.43 2.09
N TYR A 44 -0.71 10.68 1.71
CA TYR A 44 0.04 11.36 0.66
C TYR A 44 0.32 12.82 1.03
N ASP A 45 1.31 13.39 0.37
CA ASP A 45 1.53 14.83 0.29
C ASP A 45 1.32 15.30 -1.14
N LEU A 46 0.65 16.44 -1.30
CA LEU A 46 0.52 17.13 -2.58
C LEU A 46 1.20 18.50 -2.47
N GLU A 47 2.38 18.60 -3.07
CA GLU A 47 3.12 19.87 -3.17
C GLU A 47 2.73 20.54 -4.49
N VAL A 48 2.46 21.84 -4.43
CA VAL A 48 2.12 22.67 -5.59
C VAL A 48 3.27 23.62 -5.85
N GLY A 49 3.96 23.44 -6.97
CA GLY A 49 4.96 24.38 -7.46
C GLY A 49 4.37 25.35 -8.51
N PRO A 50 5.15 26.34 -8.97
CA PRO A 50 4.67 27.33 -9.96
C PRO A 50 4.11 26.70 -11.25
N ASN A 51 4.73 25.62 -11.72
CA ASN A 51 4.36 24.92 -12.96
C ASN A 51 4.33 23.40 -12.81
N SER A 52 4.16 22.89 -11.57
CA SER A 52 4.25 21.45 -11.30
C SER A 52 3.48 21.05 -10.07
N PHE A 53 3.04 19.81 -10.06
CA PHE A 53 2.43 19.16 -8.91
C PHE A 53 3.23 17.91 -8.57
N PHE A 54 3.52 17.71 -7.28
CA PHE A 54 4.20 16.52 -6.79
C PHE A 54 3.31 15.79 -5.81
N LEU A 55 2.85 14.60 -6.18
CA LEU A 55 2.10 13.71 -5.32
C LEU A 55 3.03 12.62 -4.78
N ARG A 56 3.26 12.60 -3.47
CA ARG A 56 4.14 11.64 -2.79
C ARG A 56 3.37 10.79 -1.79
N TRP A 57 3.58 9.48 -1.84
CA TRP A 57 2.99 8.54 -0.90
C TRP A 57 3.88 8.35 0.33
N LYS A 58 3.29 8.41 1.54
CA LYS A 58 4.04 8.39 2.82
C LYS A 58 4.27 7.00 3.42
N MET A 59 3.81 5.93 2.79
CA MET A 59 3.89 4.57 3.35
C MET A 59 5.33 4.08 3.59
N ASP A 60 6.30 4.54 2.80
CA ASP A 60 7.69 4.07 2.89
C ASP A 60 8.35 4.40 4.25
N ASP A 61 7.97 5.53 4.87
CA ASP A 61 8.57 6.00 6.12
C ASP A 61 8.08 5.21 7.34
N THR A 62 6.79 4.87 7.37
CA THR A 62 6.15 4.26 8.54
C THR A 62 5.98 2.76 8.43
N ALA A 63 5.76 2.26 7.24
CA ALA A 63 5.50 0.85 6.97
C ALA A 63 6.23 0.36 5.72
N PRO A 64 7.57 0.32 5.70
CA PRO A 64 8.37 -0.03 4.51
C PRO A 64 8.08 -1.44 3.98
N TYR A 65 7.44 -2.29 4.78
CA TYR A 65 6.99 -3.63 4.37
C TYR A 65 5.72 -3.63 3.49
N TRP A 66 5.10 -2.49 3.23
CA TRP A 66 3.86 -2.39 2.46
C TRP A 66 3.96 -3.02 1.06
N LYS A 67 5.14 -2.87 0.40
CA LYS A 67 5.40 -3.47 -0.92
C LYS A 67 5.31 -5.00 -0.90
N PHE A 68 5.76 -5.63 0.19
CA PHE A 68 5.66 -7.08 0.37
C PHE A 68 4.22 -7.55 0.63
N GLN A 69 3.40 -6.71 1.26
CA GLN A 69 1.97 -6.99 1.43
C GLN A 69 1.22 -6.78 0.11
N ASP A 70 1.53 -5.73 -0.64
CA ASP A 70 0.87 -5.40 -1.90
C ASP A 70 1.22 -6.42 -2.99
N LEU A 71 2.51 -6.56 -3.32
CA LEU A 71 3.00 -7.41 -4.41
C LEU A 71 3.19 -8.88 -4.00
N GLY A 72 3.15 -9.18 -2.71
CA GLY A 72 3.49 -10.48 -2.19
C GLY A 72 4.99 -10.78 -2.22
N VAL A 73 5.36 -11.98 -1.79
CA VAL A 73 6.73 -12.50 -1.86
C VAL A 73 6.69 -13.95 -2.31
N GLN A 74 7.43 -14.30 -3.34
CA GLN A 74 7.58 -15.71 -3.77
C GLN A 74 8.27 -16.52 -2.67
N GLY A 75 7.82 -17.74 -2.46
CA GLY A 75 8.49 -18.68 -1.58
C GLY A 75 9.79 -19.19 -2.17
N LYS A 76 10.67 -19.75 -1.31
CA LYS A 76 11.87 -20.43 -1.78
C LYS A 76 11.52 -21.60 -2.70
N SER A 77 10.48 -22.36 -2.39
CA SER A 77 10.08 -23.58 -3.10
C SER A 77 8.85 -23.42 -3.99
N SER A 78 8.14 -22.28 -3.93
CA SER A 78 6.91 -22.06 -4.68
C SER A 78 6.68 -20.59 -4.98
N SER A 79 6.25 -20.28 -6.19
CA SER A 79 5.81 -18.94 -6.62
C SER A 79 4.28 -18.79 -6.65
N THR A 80 3.52 -19.84 -6.37
CA THR A 80 2.06 -19.90 -6.57
C THR A 80 1.28 -18.75 -5.91
N LYS A 81 1.74 -18.28 -4.75
CA LYS A 81 1.06 -17.20 -4.00
C LYS A 81 1.33 -15.80 -4.56
N ALA A 82 2.45 -15.62 -5.24
CA ALA A 82 2.88 -14.34 -5.79
C ALA A 82 3.69 -14.55 -7.09
N PRO A 83 3.07 -15.07 -8.18
CA PRO A 83 3.80 -15.48 -9.37
C PRO A 83 4.54 -14.32 -10.04
N ASN A 84 3.96 -13.13 -10.00
CA ASN A 84 4.51 -11.93 -10.65
C ASN A 84 5.27 -11.00 -9.68
N SER A 85 5.51 -11.44 -8.43
CA SER A 85 6.24 -10.62 -7.46
C SER A 85 7.73 -10.53 -7.80
N PRO A 86 8.33 -9.33 -7.72
CA PRO A 86 9.78 -9.17 -7.85
C PRO A 86 10.54 -9.67 -6.62
N TYR A 87 9.83 -9.96 -5.52
CA TYR A 87 10.40 -10.39 -4.26
C TYR A 87 10.35 -11.89 -4.10
N ARG A 88 11.46 -12.49 -3.62
CA ARG A 88 11.57 -13.94 -3.39
C ARG A 88 12.38 -14.24 -2.14
N PHE A 89 11.91 -15.17 -1.31
CA PHE A 89 12.69 -15.68 -0.19
C PHE A 89 13.92 -16.51 -0.67
N GLY A 90 15.02 -16.42 0.08
CA GLY A 90 16.22 -17.18 -0.18
C GLY A 90 17.22 -16.55 -1.17
N THR A 91 16.96 -15.33 -1.66
CA THR A 91 17.90 -14.61 -2.56
C THR A 91 19.04 -13.90 -1.83
N GLY A 92 19.00 -13.84 -0.50
CA GLY A 92 20.02 -13.17 0.32
C GLY A 92 20.05 -11.65 0.23
N LYS A 93 19.23 -11.06 -0.63
CA LYS A 93 19.27 -9.61 -0.95
C LYS A 93 18.39 -8.73 -0.07
N SER A 94 17.53 -9.29 0.77
CA SER A 94 16.58 -8.48 1.54
C SER A 94 16.31 -9.04 2.92
N GLY A 95 16.30 -8.16 3.87
CA GLY A 95 15.80 -8.38 5.20
C GLY A 95 16.87 -8.71 6.25
N MET A 96 16.59 -8.25 7.45
CA MET A 96 17.40 -8.59 8.61
C MET A 96 17.28 -10.10 8.88
N ARG A 97 18.43 -10.78 9.05
CA ARG A 97 18.48 -12.21 9.36
C ARG A 97 17.59 -12.50 10.58
N GLY A 98 16.64 -13.42 10.45
CA GLY A 98 15.67 -13.75 11.51
C GLY A 98 14.52 -12.76 11.70
N GLY A 99 14.42 -11.68 10.95
CA GLY A 99 13.36 -10.67 11.07
C GLY A 99 11.96 -11.23 10.91
N LEU A 100 11.76 -12.14 9.95
CA LEU A 100 10.47 -12.81 9.76
C LEU A 100 10.08 -13.65 11.00
N THR A 101 11.01 -14.44 11.54
CA THR A 101 10.75 -15.29 12.71
C THR A 101 10.37 -14.45 13.92
N ARG A 102 11.07 -13.33 14.16
CA ARG A 102 10.78 -12.41 15.26
C ARG A 102 9.39 -11.80 15.10
N ALA A 103 9.06 -11.28 13.92
CA ALA A 103 7.76 -10.68 13.64
C ALA A 103 6.61 -11.70 13.81
N ILE A 104 6.80 -12.94 13.36
CA ILE A 104 5.80 -14.01 13.53
C ILE A 104 5.70 -14.40 15.00
N ASN A 105 6.79 -14.45 15.75
CA ASN A 105 6.76 -14.75 17.19
C ASN A 105 5.95 -13.70 17.98
N GLU A 106 6.19 -12.41 17.70
CA GLU A 106 5.40 -11.32 18.27
C GLU A 106 3.92 -11.43 17.88
N TRP A 107 3.64 -11.76 16.63
CA TRP A 107 2.29 -11.92 16.12
C TRP A 107 1.54 -13.09 16.82
N VAL A 108 2.14 -14.29 16.93
CA VAL A 108 1.48 -15.45 17.57
C VAL A 108 1.20 -15.20 19.05
N ARG A 109 2.12 -14.50 19.77
CA ARG A 109 1.93 -14.12 21.18
C ARG A 109 0.79 -13.11 21.34
N ARG A 110 0.76 -12.07 20.49
CA ARG A 110 -0.29 -11.05 20.51
C ARG A 110 -1.66 -11.62 20.18
N ARG A 111 -1.74 -12.55 19.24
CA ARG A 111 -2.97 -13.26 18.85
C ARG A 111 -3.31 -14.44 19.77
N ARG A 112 -2.44 -14.80 20.69
CA ARG A 112 -2.55 -15.99 21.55
C ARG A 112 -2.83 -17.24 20.72
N PHE A 113 -2.17 -17.35 19.55
CA PHE A 113 -2.37 -18.43 18.60
C PHE A 113 -1.29 -19.50 18.77
N GLN A 114 -1.70 -20.77 18.97
CA GLN A 114 -0.81 -21.92 19.11
C GLN A 114 -1.37 -23.09 18.31
N PHE A 115 -0.49 -23.83 17.65
CA PHE A 115 -0.85 -25.10 17.06
C PHE A 115 -0.98 -26.17 18.14
N GLN A 116 -1.82 -27.18 17.88
CA GLN A 116 -1.87 -28.39 18.67
C GLN A 116 -0.98 -29.46 18.08
N SER A 117 -0.31 -30.24 18.94
CA SER A 117 0.46 -31.42 18.56
C SER A 117 -0.43 -32.48 17.94
N ARG A 118 0.10 -33.13 16.89
CA ARG A 118 -0.51 -34.32 16.27
C ARG A 118 0.24 -35.61 16.59
N GLU A 119 1.35 -35.49 17.34
CA GLU A 119 2.20 -36.64 17.68
C GLU A 119 1.49 -37.54 18.71
N GLU A 120 1.70 -38.82 18.52
CA GLU A 120 1.19 -39.85 19.45
C GLU A 120 1.81 -39.61 20.84
N GLY A 121 0.99 -39.57 21.89
CA GLY A 121 1.41 -39.22 23.25
C GLY A 121 1.33 -37.76 23.67
N SER A 122 1.31 -36.82 22.73
CA SER A 122 1.10 -35.37 22.98
C SER A 122 -0.05 -34.78 22.19
N ARG A 123 -0.88 -35.62 21.59
CA ARG A 123 -1.98 -35.22 20.73
C ARG A 123 -2.99 -34.31 21.47
N GLY A 124 -3.25 -33.14 20.88
CA GLY A 124 -4.13 -32.13 21.45
C GLY A 124 -3.46 -31.14 22.40
N GLN A 125 -2.22 -31.40 22.85
CA GLN A 125 -1.47 -30.42 23.65
C GLN A 125 -1.03 -29.25 22.77
N PHE A 126 -1.07 -28.02 23.32
CA PHE A 126 -0.59 -26.83 22.60
C PHE A 126 0.94 -26.80 22.49
N LEU A 127 1.43 -26.54 21.29
CA LEU A 127 2.83 -26.27 21.08
C LEU A 127 3.21 -24.92 21.73
N SER A 128 4.49 -24.75 22.09
CA SER A 128 4.96 -23.44 22.55
C SER A 128 4.75 -22.36 21.48
N TYR A 129 4.71 -21.08 21.88
CA TYR A 129 4.65 -19.97 20.93
C TYR A 129 5.85 -19.97 19.96
N ASP A 130 7.03 -20.33 20.45
CA ASP A 130 8.25 -20.37 19.63
C ASP A 130 8.19 -21.50 18.60
N ALA A 131 7.73 -22.69 18.98
CA ALA A 131 7.50 -23.81 18.05
C ALA A 131 6.42 -23.46 17.01
N THR A 132 5.34 -22.83 17.43
CA THR A 132 4.27 -22.36 16.54
C THR A 132 4.82 -21.32 15.55
N ALA A 133 5.58 -20.31 16.04
CA ALA A 133 6.19 -19.28 15.21
C ALA A 133 7.18 -19.88 14.21
N PHE A 134 7.97 -20.85 14.62
CA PHE A 134 8.93 -21.54 13.73
C PHE A 134 8.20 -22.26 12.58
N LEU A 135 7.13 -23.00 12.85
CA LEU A 135 6.36 -23.72 11.83
C LEU A 135 5.71 -22.74 10.83
N ILE A 136 5.13 -21.64 11.31
CA ILE A 136 4.54 -20.59 10.47
C ILE A 136 5.62 -19.95 9.61
N THR A 137 6.75 -19.54 10.20
CA THR A 137 7.89 -18.92 9.50
C THR A 137 8.41 -19.84 8.40
N ARG A 138 8.62 -21.13 8.71
CA ARG A 138 9.05 -22.14 7.73
C ARG A 138 8.06 -22.26 6.57
N SER A 139 6.76 -22.27 6.87
CA SER A 139 5.71 -22.31 5.86
C SER A 139 5.73 -21.08 4.96
N ILE A 140 5.83 -19.88 5.55
CA ILE A 140 5.89 -18.61 4.81
C ILE A 140 7.16 -18.56 3.95
N TYR A 141 8.31 -18.94 4.50
CA TYR A 141 9.57 -18.95 3.77
C TYR A 141 9.53 -19.85 2.54
N ASN A 142 8.93 -21.03 2.65
CA ASN A 142 8.85 -21.99 1.55
C ASN A 142 7.74 -21.67 0.55
N LYS A 143 6.56 -21.23 1.03
CA LYS A 143 5.34 -21.03 0.20
C LYS A 143 5.14 -19.59 -0.25
N GLY A 144 5.82 -18.63 0.38
CA GLY A 144 5.68 -17.20 0.08
C GLY A 144 4.50 -16.51 0.77
N ILE A 145 4.42 -15.20 0.53
CA ILE A 145 3.34 -14.31 0.98
C ILE A 145 2.46 -14.02 -0.23
N ARG A 146 1.15 -14.15 -0.05
CA ARG A 146 0.19 -13.91 -1.12
C ARG A 146 0.14 -12.44 -1.50
N THR A 147 0.10 -12.17 -2.82
CA THR A 147 -0.19 -10.86 -3.38
C THR A 147 -1.60 -10.42 -2.99
N THR A 148 -1.75 -9.18 -2.53
CA THR A 148 -3.05 -8.60 -2.20
C THR A 148 -3.47 -7.50 -3.18
N ASN A 149 -2.49 -6.81 -3.78
CA ASN A 149 -2.68 -5.64 -4.64
C ASN A 149 -3.58 -4.58 -4.00
N PHE A 150 -3.53 -4.45 -2.67
CA PHE A 150 -4.42 -3.56 -1.92
C PHE A 150 -4.26 -2.10 -2.34
N PHE A 151 -3.05 -1.71 -2.73
CA PHE A 151 -2.70 -0.37 -3.20
C PHE A 151 -2.56 -0.31 -4.72
N SER A 152 -1.82 -1.26 -5.33
CA SER A 152 -1.51 -1.24 -6.77
C SER A 152 -2.75 -1.29 -7.65
N THR A 153 -3.78 -2.07 -7.27
CA THR A 153 -5.02 -2.15 -8.06
C THR A 153 -5.80 -0.84 -8.05
N PRO A 154 -6.16 -0.24 -6.90
CA PRO A 154 -6.88 1.03 -6.89
C PRO A 154 -6.07 2.17 -7.52
N PHE A 155 -4.75 2.21 -7.30
CA PHE A 155 -3.88 3.17 -7.95
C PHE A 155 -3.99 3.07 -9.49
N LYS A 156 -3.79 1.88 -10.05
CA LYS A 156 -3.82 1.66 -11.50
C LYS A 156 -5.18 2.03 -12.11
N LEU A 157 -6.28 1.61 -11.48
CA LEU A 157 -7.62 1.88 -11.98
C LEU A 157 -7.93 3.38 -12.01
N LYS A 158 -7.62 4.09 -10.92
CA LYS A 158 -7.86 5.53 -10.84
C LYS A 158 -6.90 6.33 -11.71
N PHE A 159 -5.66 5.88 -11.83
CA PHE A 159 -4.65 6.53 -12.67
C PHE A 159 -5.02 6.50 -14.17
N GLN A 160 -5.74 5.49 -14.63
CA GLN A 160 -6.21 5.43 -16.03
C GLN A 160 -7.14 6.59 -16.41
N GLN A 161 -7.90 7.14 -15.46
CA GLN A 161 -8.83 8.25 -15.67
C GLN A 161 -8.17 9.62 -15.45
N LEU A 162 -7.13 9.68 -14.63
CA LEU A 162 -6.48 10.90 -14.18
C LEU A 162 -5.98 11.81 -15.31
N PRO A 163 -5.33 11.33 -16.40
CA PRO A 163 -4.87 12.21 -17.47
C PRO A 163 -5.99 13.01 -18.13
N THR A 164 -7.15 12.39 -18.35
CA THR A 164 -8.33 13.04 -18.93
C THR A 164 -8.90 14.07 -17.95
N GLU A 165 -9.09 13.71 -16.69
CA GLU A 165 -9.59 14.63 -15.65
C GLU A 165 -8.67 15.86 -15.46
N ILE A 166 -7.35 15.67 -15.52
CA ILE A 166 -6.38 16.77 -15.45
C ILE A 166 -6.46 17.66 -16.68
N ALA A 167 -6.54 17.09 -17.88
CA ALA A 167 -6.63 17.86 -19.12
C ALA A 167 -7.89 18.73 -19.16
N GLU A 168 -9.04 18.18 -18.75
CA GLU A 168 -10.32 18.91 -18.62
C GLU A 168 -10.22 20.03 -17.57
N ALA A 169 -9.69 19.72 -16.38
CA ALA A 169 -9.52 20.70 -15.31
C ALA A 169 -8.59 21.86 -15.75
N PHE A 170 -7.48 21.55 -16.40
CA PHE A 170 -6.54 22.55 -16.90
C PHE A 170 -7.17 23.43 -17.97
N ALA A 171 -7.95 22.86 -18.91
CA ALA A 171 -8.65 23.62 -19.94
C ALA A 171 -9.64 24.62 -19.33
N LEU A 172 -10.36 24.22 -18.26
CA LEU A 172 -11.28 25.10 -17.54
C LEU A 172 -10.54 26.22 -16.79
N ASP A 173 -9.45 25.90 -16.09
CA ASP A 173 -8.63 26.89 -15.39
C ASP A 173 -8.04 27.92 -16.37
N LEU A 174 -7.55 27.47 -17.54
CA LEU A 174 -7.06 28.33 -18.58
C LEU A 174 -8.16 29.22 -19.20
N SER A 175 -9.35 28.66 -19.44
CA SER A 175 -10.51 29.41 -19.96
C SER A 175 -10.90 30.55 -19.02
N ASP A 176 -10.97 30.28 -17.71
CA ASP A 176 -11.30 31.30 -16.71
C ASP A 176 -10.22 32.38 -16.61
N PHE A 177 -8.96 32.01 -16.71
CA PHE A 177 -7.85 32.97 -16.76
C PHE A 177 -7.95 33.89 -17.98
N LEU A 178 -8.22 33.34 -19.17
CA LEU A 178 -8.38 34.12 -20.40
C LEU A 178 -9.57 35.07 -20.33
N ARG A 179 -10.72 34.60 -19.84
CA ARG A 179 -11.91 35.44 -19.64
C ARG A 179 -11.62 36.62 -18.72
N PHE A 180 -10.95 36.37 -17.59
CA PHE A 180 -10.57 37.41 -16.65
C PHE A 180 -9.57 38.42 -17.26
N THR A 181 -8.59 37.96 -18.03
CA THR A 181 -7.56 38.79 -18.63
C THR A 181 -8.11 39.64 -19.78
N LEU A 182 -9.10 39.14 -20.54
CA LEU A 182 -9.70 39.78 -21.71
C LEU A 182 -10.91 40.67 -21.39
N GLN A 183 -11.40 40.67 -20.13
CA GLN A 183 -12.44 41.61 -19.74
C GLN A 183 -11.91 43.03 -19.76
N PRO A 184 -12.54 43.97 -20.52
CA PRO A 184 -12.11 45.39 -20.52
C PRO A 184 -12.28 45.91 -19.08
N LYS A 185 -11.22 46.54 -18.55
CA LYS A 185 -11.30 47.29 -17.31
C LYS A 185 -12.44 48.31 -17.47
N GLN A 186 -13.52 48.15 -16.72
CA GLN A 186 -14.49 49.23 -16.59
C GLN A 186 -13.76 50.35 -15.78
N GLU A 187 -13.27 51.32 -16.47
CA GLU A 187 -12.85 52.59 -15.85
C GLU A 187 -14.09 53.22 -15.21
N LYS A 188 -13.98 53.45 -13.90
CA LYS A 188 -14.90 54.29 -13.14
C LYS A 188 -14.51 55.73 -13.26
#